data_76560035ed512527525b7750264da5ea
#
_entry.id   76560035ed512527525b7750264da5ea
#
_cell.length_a   1.000
_cell.length_b   1.000
_cell.length_c   1.000
_cell.angle_alpha   90.00
_cell.angle_beta   90.00
_cell.angle_gamma   90.00
#
_symmetry.space_group_name_H-M   'P 1'
#
loop_
_entity.id
_entity.type
_entity.pdbx_description
1 polymer ?
#
loop_
_entity_poly.entity_id
_entity_poly.type
_entity_poly.pdbx_seq_one_letter_code
_entity_poly.pdbx_strand_id
1 'polypeptide(L)'
;LVVGHVQSGKTGNYTGLICKAADAGYKIIIVLAGLHNNLRAQTQIRLDEGFLGFATIADADELPAVGVGLIDNDTSVRPNAATNRSDKGDFNTAMAAKMNISPEQRPWLFVVKKNKTVLERLLHWIRNRVANHVDPETGRKLVTNLPLLVIDDESDHGSVDTGEDVVDDFGKPDLEHQPKTINRLIREVLHHFTRKAYVGYTATPFANIFIHE
;
A
#
# COMPACT_ATOMS: atom_id res chain seq x y z
N LEU A 1 8.31 -13.39 3.51
CA LEU A 1 7.40 -13.93 2.50
C LEU A 1 6.37 -14.83 3.16
N VAL A 2 5.10 -14.62 2.86
CA VAL A 2 3.99 -15.47 3.32
C VAL A 2 3.39 -16.18 2.11
N VAL A 3 3.36 -17.51 2.17
CA VAL A 3 2.85 -18.36 1.09
C VAL A 3 1.50 -18.93 1.52
N GLY A 4 0.51 -18.82 0.65
CA GLY A 4 -0.82 -19.40 0.87
C GLY A 4 -1.54 -19.60 -0.46
N HIS A 5 -2.29 -20.71 -0.58
CA HIS A 5 -3.06 -21.00 -1.78
C HIS A 5 -4.00 -19.85 -2.18
N VAL A 6 -4.43 -19.83 -3.43
CA VAL A 6 -5.48 -18.92 -3.89
C VAL A 6 -6.72 -19.10 -2.99
N GLN A 7 -7.31 -18.00 -2.55
CA GLN A 7 -8.46 -17.98 -1.61
C GLN A 7 -8.20 -18.58 -0.22
N SER A 8 -6.95 -18.67 0.22
CA SER A 8 -6.57 -19.20 1.55
C SER A 8 -6.76 -18.24 2.73
N GLY A 9 -7.46 -17.13 2.55
CA GLY A 9 -7.66 -16.14 3.61
C GLY A 9 -6.47 -15.18 3.82
N LYS A 10 -5.56 -15.04 2.84
CA LYS A 10 -4.41 -14.13 2.91
C LYS A 10 -4.79 -12.71 3.33
N THR A 11 -5.90 -12.18 2.79
CA THR A 11 -6.39 -10.85 3.15
C THR A 11 -6.71 -10.74 4.64
N GLY A 12 -7.41 -11.73 5.22
CA GLY A 12 -7.68 -11.76 6.66
C GLY A 12 -6.40 -11.83 7.50
N ASN A 13 -5.40 -12.59 7.03
CA ASN A 13 -4.12 -12.70 7.70
C ASN A 13 -3.37 -11.36 7.73
N TYR A 14 -3.21 -10.68 6.59
CA TYR A 14 -2.52 -9.39 6.60
C TYR A 14 -3.36 -8.25 7.21
N THR A 15 -4.69 -8.34 7.24
CA THR A 15 -5.52 -7.40 8.01
C THR A 15 -5.17 -7.48 9.50
N GLY A 16 -5.08 -8.69 10.06
CA GLY A 16 -4.64 -8.88 11.44
C GLY A 16 -3.21 -8.40 11.70
N LEU A 17 -2.30 -8.60 10.73
CA LEU A 17 -0.94 -8.06 10.81
C LEU A 17 -0.93 -6.53 10.79
N ILE A 18 -1.75 -5.90 9.96
CA ILE A 18 -1.92 -4.44 9.89
C ILE A 18 -2.41 -3.87 11.24
N CYS A 19 -3.42 -4.49 11.86
CA CYS A 19 -3.91 -4.08 13.17
C CYS A 19 -2.77 -4.11 14.21
N LYS A 20 -2.05 -5.25 14.30
CA LYS A 20 -0.91 -5.38 15.22
C LYS A 20 0.22 -4.39 14.94
N ALA A 21 0.50 -4.10 13.68
CA ALA A 21 1.51 -3.12 13.31
C ALA A 21 1.10 -1.69 13.71
N ALA A 22 -0.18 -1.35 13.50
CA ALA A 22 -0.73 -0.07 13.95
C ALA A 22 -0.60 0.11 15.47
N ASP A 23 -0.93 -0.93 16.26
CA ASP A 23 -0.74 -0.95 17.71
C ASP A 23 0.73 -0.84 18.11
N ALA A 24 1.64 -1.42 17.32
CA ALA A 24 3.09 -1.30 17.51
C ALA A 24 3.68 0.04 17.07
N GLY A 25 2.85 0.98 16.59
CA GLY A 25 3.26 2.34 16.26
C GLY A 25 3.64 2.58 14.79
N TYR A 26 3.34 1.66 13.87
CA TYR A 26 3.46 1.93 12.45
C TYR A 26 2.45 3.00 12.03
N LYS A 27 2.92 4.01 11.29
CA LYS A 27 2.13 5.21 10.95
C LYS A 27 1.73 5.29 9.49
N ILE A 28 2.52 4.71 8.61
CA ILE A 28 2.21 4.61 7.18
C ILE A 28 2.09 3.14 6.83
N ILE A 29 0.92 2.74 6.33
CA ILE A 29 0.61 1.37 5.94
C ILE A 29 0.23 1.39 4.47
N ILE A 30 1.04 0.78 3.63
CA ILE A 30 0.82 0.70 2.19
C ILE A 30 0.52 -0.76 1.83
N VAL A 31 -0.63 -0.98 1.21
CA VAL A 31 -1.01 -2.29 0.65
C VAL A 31 -0.97 -2.19 -0.87
N LEU A 32 -0.06 -2.94 -1.46
CA LEU A 32 0.08 -3.09 -2.91
C LEU A 32 -0.88 -4.19 -3.37
N ALA A 33 -2.02 -3.80 -3.92
CA ALA A 33 -3.16 -4.68 -4.18
C ALA A 33 -3.28 -5.04 -5.67
N GLY A 34 -2.38 -5.87 -6.17
CA GLY A 34 -2.39 -6.37 -7.54
C GLY A 34 -2.25 -5.30 -8.63
N LEU A 35 -2.53 -5.67 -9.87
CA LEU A 35 -2.36 -4.81 -11.06
C LEU A 35 -3.64 -4.09 -11.47
N HIS A 36 -4.83 -4.59 -11.10
CA HIS A 36 -6.12 -4.15 -11.59
C HIS A 36 -6.92 -3.34 -10.56
N ASN A 37 -7.70 -2.35 -11.03
CA ASN A 37 -8.55 -1.52 -10.17
C ASN A 37 -9.55 -2.32 -9.34
N ASN A 38 -10.15 -3.38 -9.92
CA ASN A 38 -11.12 -4.22 -9.23
C ASN A 38 -10.51 -4.92 -8.00
N LEU A 39 -9.29 -5.47 -8.13
CA LEU A 39 -8.59 -6.11 -7.02
C LEU A 39 -8.26 -5.08 -5.93
N ARG A 40 -7.77 -3.91 -6.33
CA ARG A 40 -7.52 -2.81 -5.40
C ARG A 40 -8.79 -2.38 -4.65
N ALA A 41 -9.90 -2.18 -5.36
CA ALA A 41 -11.17 -1.79 -4.75
C ALA A 41 -11.71 -2.86 -3.79
N GLN A 42 -11.62 -4.14 -4.16
CA GLN A 42 -12.00 -5.26 -3.28
C GLN A 42 -11.13 -5.32 -2.02
N THR A 43 -9.82 -5.11 -2.17
CA THR A 43 -8.90 -5.05 -1.03
C THR A 43 -9.23 -3.86 -0.12
N GLN A 44 -9.55 -2.70 -0.70
CA GLN A 44 -10.00 -1.54 0.09
C GLN A 44 -11.24 -1.86 0.91
N ILE A 45 -12.27 -2.45 0.30
CA ILE A 45 -13.51 -2.82 0.99
C ILE A 45 -13.23 -3.73 2.19
N ARG A 46 -12.38 -4.74 2.02
CA ARG A 46 -12.01 -5.66 3.11
C ARG A 46 -11.24 -4.97 4.24
N LEU A 47 -10.40 -4.01 3.90
CA LEU A 47 -9.66 -3.23 4.90
C LEU A 47 -10.51 -2.13 5.53
N ASP A 48 -11.52 -1.60 4.83
CA ASP A 48 -12.55 -0.76 5.42
C ASP A 48 -13.27 -1.52 6.56
N GLU A 49 -13.64 -2.77 6.30
CA GLU A 49 -14.35 -3.61 7.27
C GLU A 49 -13.45 -4.11 8.41
N GLY A 50 -12.24 -4.54 8.09
CA GLY A 50 -11.36 -5.24 9.05
C GLY A 50 -10.39 -4.35 9.81
N PHE A 51 -10.13 -3.11 9.35
CA PHE A 51 -9.15 -2.21 9.94
C PHE A 51 -9.65 -0.79 10.14
N LEU A 52 -10.25 -0.15 9.13
CA LEU A 52 -10.69 1.25 9.23
C LEU A 52 -11.96 1.40 10.09
N GLY A 53 -12.90 0.48 9.99
CA GLY A 53 -14.19 0.52 10.67
C GLY A 53 -15.22 1.46 10.03
N PHE A 54 -14.93 2.00 8.85
CA PHE A 54 -15.85 2.83 8.08
C PHE A 54 -15.69 2.61 6.57
N ALA A 55 -16.78 2.82 5.82
CA ALA A 55 -16.76 2.71 4.37
C ALA A 55 -16.11 3.96 3.76
N THR A 56 -15.01 3.78 3.01
CA THR A 56 -14.32 4.87 2.30
C THR A 56 -15.07 5.23 1.01
N ILE A 57 -16.19 5.93 1.13
CA ILE A 57 -17.02 6.38 0.00
C ILE A 57 -16.49 7.75 -0.46
N ALA A 58 -16.25 7.87 -1.78
CA ALA A 58 -15.82 9.14 -2.35
C ALA A 58 -16.93 10.20 -2.21
N ASP A 59 -16.50 11.43 -1.85
CA ASP A 59 -17.37 12.61 -1.78
C ASP A 59 -18.61 12.44 -0.88
N ALA A 60 -18.56 11.52 0.10
CA ALA A 60 -19.63 11.38 1.09
C ALA A 60 -19.42 12.35 2.25
N ASP A 61 -20.49 13.02 2.67
CA ASP A 61 -20.47 13.90 3.85
C ASP A 61 -20.24 13.10 5.14
N GLU A 62 -20.80 11.89 5.21
CA GLU A 62 -20.64 10.96 6.32
C GLU A 62 -20.14 9.60 5.83
N LEU A 63 -19.20 9.02 6.55
CA LEU A 63 -18.65 7.70 6.26
C LEU A 63 -19.35 6.65 7.16
N PRO A 64 -20.23 5.79 6.61
CA PRO A 64 -20.96 4.82 7.40
C PRO A 64 -20.01 3.81 8.04
N ALA A 65 -20.28 3.45 9.30
CA ALA A 65 -19.58 2.41 10.01
C ALA A 65 -19.80 1.05 9.32
N VAL A 66 -18.71 0.27 9.20
CA VAL A 66 -18.74 -1.09 8.64
C VAL A 66 -17.81 -1.99 9.43
N GLY A 67 -18.03 -3.30 9.38
CA GLY A 67 -17.16 -4.29 9.99
C GLY A 67 -16.84 -4.00 11.46
N VAL A 68 -15.55 -3.84 11.79
CA VAL A 68 -15.09 -3.56 13.18
C VAL A 68 -15.67 -2.27 13.76
N GLY A 69 -16.00 -1.29 12.92
CA GLY A 69 -16.62 -0.04 13.35
C GLY A 69 -18.07 -0.17 13.82
N LEU A 70 -18.72 -1.31 13.57
CA LEU A 70 -20.03 -1.66 14.14
C LEU A 70 -19.90 -2.27 15.55
N ILE A 71 -18.71 -2.76 15.88
CA ILE A 71 -18.41 -3.38 17.19
C ILE A 71 -17.95 -2.30 18.17
N ASP A 72 -17.07 -1.39 17.70
CA ASP A 72 -16.54 -0.28 18.50
C ASP A 72 -16.87 1.05 17.82
N ASN A 73 -17.62 1.89 18.52
CA ASN A 73 -18.05 3.21 18.05
C ASN A 73 -17.06 4.33 18.37
N ASP A 74 -15.93 4.02 19.01
CA ASP A 74 -14.92 5.05 19.31
C ASP A 74 -14.21 5.52 18.03
N THR A 75 -14.67 6.68 17.53
CA THR A 75 -14.06 7.29 16.35
C THR A 75 -12.67 7.86 16.60
N SER A 76 -12.25 8.03 17.86
CA SER A 76 -10.95 8.59 18.22
C SER A 76 -9.79 7.65 17.88
N VAL A 77 -10.02 6.34 17.84
CA VAL A 77 -9.02 5.32 17.52
C VAL A 77 -8.99 4.91 16.05
N ARG A 78 -9.97 5.36 15.25
CA ARG A 78 -10.06 4.97 13.82
C ARG A 78 -8.86 5.45 13.02
N PRO A 79 -8.22 4.60 12.21
CA PRO A 79 -7.17 5.01 11.29
C PRO A 79 -7.67 5.97 10.21
N ASN A 80 -6.75 6.65 9.53
CA ASN A 80 -7.05 7.49 8.39
C ASN A 80 -6.94 6.70 7.07
N ALA A 81 -7.71 7.08 6.05
CA ALA A 81 -7.62 6.50 4.72
C ALA A 81 -7.10 7.52 3.70
N ALA A 82 -6.10 7.14 2.92
CA ALA A 82 -5.55 7.92 1.82
C ALA A 82 -6.13 7.55 0.47
N THR A 83 -6.87 6.44 0.40
CA THR A 83 -7.51 5.87 -0.78
C THR A 83 -8.94 5.48 -0.43
N ASN A 84 -9.78 5.24 -1.43
CA ASN A 84 -11.17 4.88 -1.21
C ASN A 84 -11.61 3.68 -2.08
N ARG A 85 -12.78 3.12 -1.80
CA ARG A 85 -13.32 1.91 -2.44
C ARG A 85 -13.78 2.06 -3.89
N SER A 86 -13.82 3.28 -4.44
CA SER A 86 -14.22 3.46 -5.85
C SER A 86 -13.13 3.01 -6.80
N ASP A 87 -13.46 2.69 -8.04
CA ASP A 87 -12.50 2.30 -9.08
C ASP A 87 -11.43 3.38 -9.33
N LYS A 88 -11.81 4.64 -9.17
CA LYS A 88 -10.91 5.80 -9.28
C LYS A 88 -10.31 6.24 -7.95
N GLY A 89 -10.53 5.47 -6.89
CA GLY A 89 -10.13 5.78 -5.51
C GLY A 89 -8.67 5.49 -5.17
N ASP A 90 -7.82 5.22 -6.16
CA ASP A 90 -6.38 5.03 -5.98
C ASP A 90 -5.68 6.36 -5.64
N PHE A 91 -4.47 6.27 -5.10
CA PHE A 91 -3.70 7.43 -4.67
C PHE A 91 -3.43 8.40 -5.83
N ASN A 92 -3.81 9.65 -5.66
CA ASN A 92 -3.69 10.68 -6.69
C ASN A 92 -3.19 12.02 -6.13
N THR A 93 -2.87 12.95 -7.02
CA THR A 93 -2.28 14.25 -6.68
C THR A 93 -3.21 15.11 -5.83
N ALA A 94 -4.52 15.05 -6.05
CA ALA A 94 -5.49 15.84 -5.28
C ALA A 94 -5.58 15.35 -3.83
N MET A 95 -5.54 14.02 -3.61
CA MET A 95 -5.44 13.44 -2.27
C MET A 95 -4.12 13.82 -1.61
N ALA A 96 -3.00 13.65 -2.32
CA ALA A 96 -1.67 13.99 -1.82
C ALA A 96 -1.55 15.45 -1.35
N ALA A 97 -2.20 16.39 -2.04
CA ALA A 97 -2.17 17.81 -1.70
C ALA A 97 -2.91 18.15 -0.40
N LYS A 98 -3.92 17.36 -0.05
CA LYS A 98 -4.76 17.55 1.16
C LYS A 98 -4.19 16.84 2.40
N MET A 99 -3.26 15.91 2.22
CA MET A 99 -2.73 15.09 3.31
C MET A 99 -1.57 15.78 4.00
N ASN A 100 -1.67 15.86 5.33
CA ASN A 100 -0.58 16.23 6.22
C ASN A 100 -0.48 15.15 7.31
N ILE A 101 0.63 14.41 7.33
CA ILE A 101 0.85 13.31 8.26
C ILE A 101 1.89 13.72 9.29
N SER A 102 1.54 13.57 10.57
CA SER A 102 2.46 13.77 11.69
C SER A 102 2.59 12.50 12.53
N PRO A 103 3.68 12.35 13.30
CA PRO A 103 3.89 11.19 14.18
C PRO A 103 2.81 10.99 15.24
N GLU A 104 2.16 12.07 15.65
CA GLU A 104 1.11 12.07 16.67
C GLU A 104 -0.24 11.59 16.12
N GLN A 105 -0.40 11.65 14.80
CA GLN A 105 -1.63 11.24 14.15
C GLN A 105 -1.80 9.71 14.17
N ARG A 106 -3.05 9.31 14.00
CA ARG A 106 -3.43 7.90 13.79
C ARG A 106 -2.81 7.35 12.50
N PRO A 107 -2.65 6.02 12.39
CA PRO A 107 -2.11 5.41 11.17
C PRO A 107 -2.88 5.82 9.92
N TRP A 108 -2.18 5.87 8.80
CA TRP A 108 -2.73 6.11 7.48
C TRP A 108 -2.65 4.85 6.62
N LEU A 109 -3.77 4.44 6.06
CA LEU A 109 -3.88 3.32 5.14
C LEU A 109 -3.88 3.81 3.69
N PHE A 110 -3.03 3.21 2.88
CA PHE A 110 -2.93 3.39 1.43
C PHE A 110 -3.17 2.04 0.76
N VAL A 111 -4.24 1.90 -0.02
CA VAL A 111 -4.47 0.71 -0.84
C VAL A 111 -4.27 1.11 -2.29
N VAL A 112 -3.12 0.76 -2.84
CA VAL A 112 -2.68 1.21 -4.17
C VAL A 112 -2.44 0.03 -5.10
N LYS A 113 -2.70 0.21 -6.39
CA LYS A 113 -2.33 -0.80 -7.38
C LYS A 113 -0.84 -0.72 -7.73
N LYS A 114 -0.28 -1.83 -8.18
CA LYS A 114 1.09 -1.93 -8.67
C LYS A 114 1.19 -1.34 -10.07
N ASN A 115 1.17 -0.02 -10.15
CA ASN A 115 1.20 0.75 -11.38
C ASN A 115 2.28 1.83 -11.29
N LYS A 116 3.05 2.01 -12.35
CA LYS A 116 4.15 2.97 -12.42
C LYS A 116 3.71 4.36 -12.00
N THR A 117 2.68 4.90 -12.62
CA THR A 117 2.20 6.27 -12.37
C THR A 117 1.75 6.47 -10.93
N VAL A 118 1.07 5.48 -10.33
CA VAL A 118 0.62 5.56 -8.92
C VAL A 118 1.81 5.54 -7.98
N LEU A 119 2.77 4.64 -8.20
CA LEU A 119 3.98 4.52 -7.37
C LEU A 119 4.89 5.75 -7.51
N GLU A 120 5.02 6.32 -8.70
CA GLU A 120 5.76 7.57 -8.91
C GLU A 120 5.13 8.76 -8.17
N ARG A 121 3.79 8.87 -8.18
CA ARG A 121 3.07 9.89 -7.40
C ARG A 121 3.26 9.72 -5.91
N LEU A 122 3.17 8.47 -5.42
CA LEU A 122 3.40 8.13 -4.02
C LEU A 122 4.83 8.50 -3.60
N LEU A 123 5.81 8.13 -4.40
CA LEU A 123 7.22 8.46 -4.17
C LEU A 123 7.47 9.97 -4.18
N HIS A 124 6.88 10.70 -5.13
CA HIS A 124 6.95 12.16 -5.19
C HIS A 124 6.36 12.80 -3.92
N TRP A 125 5.22 12.32 -3.45
CA TRP A 125 4.59 12.80 -2.23
C TRP A 125 5.46 12.51 -1.00
N ILE A 126 6.01 11.30 -0.86
CA ILE A 126 6.92 10.93 0.22
C ILE A 126 8.11 11.90 0.25
N ARG A 127 8.77 12.12 -0.88
CA ARG A 127 9.96 12.98 -1.00
C ARG A 127 9.70 14.44 -0.65
N ASN A 128 8.53 14.96 -0.97
CA ASN A 128 8.26 16.40 -0.92
C ASN A 128 7.34 16.83 0.22
N ARG A 129 6.62 15.89 0.86
CA ARG A 129 5.64 16.20 1.89
C ARG A 129 5.87 15.45 3.20
N VAL A 130 6.49 14.26 3.15
CA VAL A 130 6.63 13.38 4.32
C VAL A 130 8.06 13.36 4.84
N ALA A 131 9.05 13.38 3.94
CA ALA A 131 10.46 13.36 4.32
C ALA A 131 10.82 14.58 5.19
N ASN A 132 11.43 14.30 6.33
CA ASN A 132 11.78 15.27 7.36
C ASN A 132 13.29 15.40 7.61
N HIS A 133 14.10 14.63 6.89
CA HIS A 133 15.56 14.64 7.02
C HIS A 133 16.22 14.48 5.64
N VAL A 134 17.43 15.02 5.50
CA VAL A 134 18.28 14.80 4.32
C VAL A 134 19.56 14.11 4.82
N ASP A 135 19.82 12.93 4.28
CA ASP A 135 21.06 12.20 4.54
C ASP A 135 22.26 13.00 4.01
N PRO A 136 23.22 13.38 4.85
CA PRO A 136 24.35 14.22 4.45
C PRO A 136 25.33 13.53 3.49
N GLU A 137 25.40 12.21 3.50
CA GLU A 137 26.32 11.46 2.66
C GLU A 137 25.76 11.23 1.25
N THR A 138 24.47 10.92 1.17
CA THR A 138 23.83 10.53 -0.10
C THR A 138 22.95 11.62 -0.70
N GLY A 139 22.61 12.68 0.05
CA GLY A 139 21.64 13.70 -0.32
C GLY A 139 20.19 13.18 -0.38
N ARG A 140 19.94 11.95 0.06
CA ARG A 140 18.61 11.33 0.01
C ARG A 140 17.70 11.92 1.07
N LYS A 141 16.47 12.25 0.66
CA LYS A 141 15.42 12.66 1.59
C LYS A 141 14.88 11.44 2.34
N LEU A 142 14.86 11.49 3.67
CA LEU A 142 14.48 10.38 4.53
C LEU A 142 13.29 10.75 5.42
N VAL A 143 12.49 9.74 5.76
CA VAL A 143 11.42 9.77 6.77
C VAL A 143 11.94 9.02 7.99
N THR A 144 12.22 9.75 9.07
CA THR A 144 12.85 9.19 10.28
C THR A 144 11.87 8.95 11.42
N ASN A 145 10.73 9.63 11.40
CA ASN A 145 9.75 9.69 12.50
C ASN A 145 8.46 8.90 12.26
N LEU A 146 8.24 8.38 11.05
CA LEU A 146 7.04 7.62 10.67
C LEU A 146 7.43 6.22 10.20
N PRO A 147 7.23 5.16 11.04
CA PRO A 147 7.48 3.79 10.60
C PRO A 147 6.53 3.35 9.48
N LEU A 148 7.09 2.69 8.46
CA LEU A 148 6.38 2.20 7.27
C LEU A 148 6.18 0.68 7.34
N LEU A 149 4.94 0.22 7.11
CA LEU A 149 4.64 -1.17 6.74
C LEU A 149 4.19 -1.21 5.27
N VAL A 150 4.83 -2.06 4.48
CA VAL A 150 4.37 -2.41 3.13
C VAL A 150 3.90 -3.86 3.13
N ILE A 151 2.65 -4.07 2.77
CA ILE A 151 2.07 -5.37 2.43
C ILE A 151 2.02 -5.46 0.92
N ASP A 152 2.64 -6.47 0.36
CA ASP A 152 2.64 -6.71 -1.09
C ASP A 152 1.81 -7.96 -1.37
N ASP A 153 0.55 -7.76 -1.73
CA ASP A 153 -0.35 -8.85 -2.13
C ASP A 153 -0.07 -9.23 -3.59
N GLU A 154 -0.02 -10.54 -3.85
CA GLU A 154 0.45 -11.09 -5.13
C GLU A 154 1.88 -10.61 -5.47
N SER A 155 2.81 -10.80 -4.52
CA SER A 155 4.20 -10.31 -4.64
C SER A 155 5.00 -10.95 -5.78
N ASP A 156 4.51 -12.04 -6.35
CA ASP A 156 5.00 -12.67 -7.58
C ASP A 156 4.59 -11.89 -8.85
N HIS A 157 3.58 -11.02 -8.75
CA HIS A 157 3.14 -10.19 -9.87
C HIS A 157 3.70 -8.76 -9.77
N GLY A 158 4.58 -8.41 -10.69
CA GLY A 158 5.12 -7.04 -10.82
C GLY A 158 6.13 -6.61 -9.74
N SER A 159 6.25 -7.34 -8.63
CA SER A 159 7.19 -7.03 -7.55
C SER A 159 8.51 -7.79 -7.69
N VAL A 160 8.49 -8.90 -8.42
CA VAL A 160 9.64 -9.74 -8.75
C VAL A 160 9.94 -9.61 -10.24
N ASP A 161 11.22 -9.50 -10.58
CA ASP A 161 11.65 -9.51 -11.98
C ASP A 161 11.59 -10.96 -12.52
N THR A 162 10.45 -11.34 -13.07
CA THR A 162 10.24 -12.66 -13.67
C THR A 162 10.68 -12.73 -15.13
N GLY A 163 11.10 -11.61 -15.71
CA GLY A 163 11.46 -11.53 -17.13
C GLY A 163 10.26 -11.58 -18.09
N GLU A 164 9.03 -11.76 -17.58
CA GLU A 164 7.82 -11.74 -18.40
C GLU A 164 7.33 -10.31 -18.61
N ASP A 165 7.09 -9.95 -19.87
CA ASP A 165 6.46 -8.69 -20.23
C ASP A 165 4.94 -8.78 -19.97
N VAL A 166 4.41 -7.90 -19.14
CA VAL A 166 2.97 -7.71 -19.02
C VAL A 166 2.49 -7.02 -20.28
N VAL A 167 1.52 -7.62 -20.95
CA VAL A 167 0.92 -7.05 -22.15
C VAL A 167 -0.42 -6.40 -21.85
N ASP A 168 -0.74 -5.33 -22.57
CA ASP A 168 -2.04 -4.66 -22.53
C ASP A 168 -3.13 -5.53 -23.22
N ASP A 169 -4.37 -5.05 -23.20
CA ASP A 169 -5.52 -5.72 -23.84
C ASP A 169 -5.37 -5.88 -25.38
N PHE A 170 -4.35 -5.26 -25.98
CA PHE A 170 -4.03 -5.34 -27.41
C PHE A 170 -2.77 -6.17 -27.69
N GLY A 171 -2.21 -6.85 -26.68
CA GLY A 171 -1.01 -7.69 -26.80
C GLY A 171 0.30 -6.92 -26.94
N LYS A 172 0.34 -5.63 -26.60
CA LYS A 172 1.56 -4.82 -26.57
C LYS A 172 2.13 -4.78 -25.15
N PRO A 173 3.47 -4.63 -24.98
CA PRO A 173 4.07 -4.50 -23.67
C PRO A 173 3.42 -3.34 -22.88
N ASP A 174 2.83 -3.66 -21.74
CA ASP A 174 2.24 -2.64 -20.86
C ASP A 174 3.33 -1.94 -20.05
N LEU A 175 3.77 -0.78 -20.54
CA LEU A 175 4.82 0.03 -19.91
C LEU A 175 4.47 0.52 -18.50
N GLU A 176 3.17 0.57 -18.15
CA GLU A 176 2.70 0.96 -16.83
C GLU A 176 2.83 -0.16 -15.79
N HIS A 177 2.92 -1.42 -16.25
CA HIS A 177 3.00 -2.61 -15.40
C HIS A 177 4.30 -3.39 -15.56
N GLN A 178 5.36 -2.80 -16.10
CA GLN A 178 6.65 -3.48 -16.25
C GLN A 178 7.25 -3.91 -14.90
N PRO A 179 7.50 -5.21 -14.65
CA PRO A 179 7.96 -5.73 -13.36
C PRO A 179 9.23 -5.05 -12.83
N LYS A 180 10.23 -4.83 -13.68
CA LYS A 180 11.49 -4.14 -13.30
C LYS A 180 11.25 -2.73 -12.77
N THR A 181 10.38 -1.98 -13.44
CA THR A 181 10.04 -0.60 -13.04
C THR A 181 9.27 -0.60 -11.74
N ILE A 182 8.28 -1.49 -11.57
CA ILE A 182 7.49 -1.62 -10.36
C ILE A 182 8.37 -1.99 -9.16
N ASN A 183 9.22 -3.02 -9.33
CA ASN A 183 10.17 -3.45 -8.29
C ASN A 183 11.10 -2.31 -7.86
N ARG A 184 11.69 -1.59 -8.82
CA ARG A 184 12.54 -0.43 -8.55
C ARG A 184 11.81 0.63 -7.73
N LEU A 185 10.57 0.98 -8.11
CA LEU A 185 9.79 2.00 -7.42
C LEU A 185 9.41 1.57 -6.00
N ILE A 186 9.06 0.31 -5.78
CA ILE A 186 8.80 -0.24 -4.44
C ILE A 186 10.05 -0.14 -3.57
N ARG A 187 11.22 -0.53 -4.10
CA ARG A 187 12.50 -0.39 -3.38
C ARG A 187 12.81 1.07 -3.06
N GLU A 188 12.58 1.99 -4.00
CA GLU A 188 12.79 3.41 -3.76
C GLU A 188 11.88 3.94 -2.64
N VAL A 189 10.59 3.55 -2.60
CA VAL A 189 9.69 3.88 -1.49
C VAL A 189 10.28 3.40 -0.17
N LEU A 190 10.69 2.13 -0.09
CA LEU A 190 11.28 1.56 1.12
C LEU A 190 12.56 2.30 1.53
N HIS A 191 13.40 2.72 0.59
CA HIS A 191 14.68 3.40 0.87
C HIS A 191 14.50 4.80 1.46
N HIS A 192 13.31 5.42 1.33
CA HIS A 192 13.05 6.70 1.96
C HIS A 192 12.71 6.62 3.45
N PHE A 193 12.48 5.41 4.01
CA PHE A 193 12.15 5.23 5.42
C PHE A 193 13.29 4.59 6.19
N THR A 194 13.64 5.16 7.35
CA THR A 194 14.63 4.56 8.25
C THR A 194 14.06 3.36 9.00
N ARG A 195 12.77 3.39 9.35
CA ARG A 195 12.05 2.30 10.00
C ARG A 195 10.99 1.76 9.05
N LYS A 196 11.17 0.54 8.60
CA LYS A 196 10.30 -0.07 7.59
C LYS A 196 10.22 -1.58 7.77
N ALA A 197 9.07 -2.13 7.39
CA ALA A 197 8.87 -3.56 7.19
C ALA A 197 8.20 -3.79 5.82
N TYR A 198 8.59 -4.86 5.15
CA TYR A 198 7.98 -5.32 3.90
C TYR A 198 7.60 -6.78 4.06
N VAL A 199 6.34 -7.09 3.74
CA VAL A 199 5.80 -8.44 3.81
C VAL A 199 5.12 -8.79 2.48
N GLY A 200 5.71 -9.70 1.73
CA GLY A 200 5.15 -10.23 0.49
C GLY A 200 4.21 -11.41 0.76
N TYR A 201 3.05 -11.40 0.13
CA TYR A 201 2.08 -12.49 0.10
C TYR A 201 1.97 -13.03 -1.33
N THR A 202 2.05 -14.35 -1.49
CA THR A 202 1.94 -15.00 -2.80
C THR A 202 1.26 -16.36 -2.70
N ALA A 203 0.64 -16.79 -3.80
CA ALA A 203 0.17 -18.15 -3.99
C ALA A 203 1.20 -19.01 -4.75
N THR A 204 2.17 -18.39 -5.43
CA THR A 204 3.18 -19.04 -6.26
C THR A 204 4.59 -18.72 -5.77
N PRO A 205 5.09 -19.45 -4.74
CA PRO A 205 6.36 -19.10 -4.08
C PRO A 205 7.58 -19.22 -4.99
N PHE A 206 7.49 -19.99 -6.08
CA PHE A 206 8.63 -20.29 -6.95
C PHE A 206 9.20 -19.05 -7.65
N ALA A 207 8.39 -18.10 -8.04
CA ALA A 207 8.84 -16.85 -8.64
C ALA A 207 9.73 -16.02 -7.71
N ASN A 208 9.58 -16.19 -6.38
CA ASN A 208 10.33 -15.46 -5.36
C ASN A 208 11.60 -16.19 -4.88
N ILE A 209 11.78 -17.48 -5.24
CA ILE A 209 12.93 -18.30 -4.80
C ILE A 209 14.15 -18.10 -5.72
N PHE A 210 13.93 -17.70 -6.96
CA PHE A 210 14.98 -17.54 -7.97
C PHE A 210 15.52 -16.11 -8.11
N ILE A 211 15.30 -15.24 -7.09
CA ILE A 211 15.95 -13.94 -7.07
C ILE A 211 17.40 -14.15 -6.63
N HIS A 212 18.32 -14.13 -7.59
CA HIS A 212 19.74 -14.01 -7.27
C HIS A 212 20.03 -12.61 -6.71
N GLU A 213 20.81 -12.55 -5.63
CA GLU A 213 21.34 -11.33 -5.04
C GLU A 213 22.14 -10.50 -6.04
#